data_b1d8f8626ad7b4c4271b7d2fe6586d60
#
_entry.id   b1d8f8626ad7b4c4271b7d2fe6586d60
#
_cell.length_a   1.000
_cell.length_b   1.000
_cell.length_c   1.000
_cell.angle_alpha   90.00
_cell.angle_beta   90.00
_cell.angle_gamma   90.00
#
_symmetry.space_group_name_H-M   'P 1'
#
loop_
_entity.id
_entity.type
_entity.pdbx_description
1 polymer ?
#
loop_
_entity_poly.entity_id
_entity_poly.type
_entity_poly.pdbx_seq_one_letter_code
_entity_poly.pdbx_strand_id
1 'polypeptide(L)'
;TNDTEVAEVKFSAQTQKLQRRYMRTFLEKIRKPQKNQSTLTMVLITLGIVLGGFLLGVLQKWIDGSASNVLPDILNQLDIGNYFGRLAIWILLATIISVYAKTPLRAAINTFLFFIGMLTGYYLYCNYVLGFLPRTYMMIWVVISIASFFLAFVCWYAKGQGTVAIIISSVILGVLF
;
A
#
# COMPACT_ATOMS: atom_id res chain seq x y z
N THR A 1 -4.31 34.87 -36.25
CA THR A 1 -3.71 34.53 -34.93
C THR A 1 -4.50 33.47 -34.19
N ASN A 2 -5.83 33.43 -34.29
CA ASN A 2 -6.71 32.48 -33.56
C ASN A 2 -6.62 31.05 -34.11
N ASP A 3 -6.46 30.87 -35.41
CA ASP A 3 -6.43 29.56 -36.08
C ASP A 3 -5.13 28.76 -35.80
N THR A 4 -4.00 29.42 -35.66
CA THR A 4 -2.71 28.82 -35.30
C THR A 4 -2.71 28.33 -33.86
N GLU A 5 -3.24 29.08 -32.93
CA GLU A 5 -3.34 28.72 -31.52
C GLU A 5 -4.30 27.52 -31.33
N VAL A 6 -5.42 27.48 -32.03
CA VAL A 6 -6.36 26.35 -32.02
C VAL A 6 -5.72 25.08 -32.62
N ALA A 7 -4.88 25.21 -33.64
CA ALA A 7 -4.18 24.08 -34.26
C ALA A 7 -3.11 23.50 -33.30
N GLU A 8 -2.35 24.34 -32.58
CA GLU A 8 -1.38 23.90 -31.59
C GLU A 8 -2.03 23.18 -30.39
N VAL A 9 -3.14 23.70 -29.89
CA VAL A 9 -3.88 23.05 -28.79
C VAL A 9 -4.41 21.68 -29.23
N LYS A 10 -4.97 21.55 -30.45
CA LYS A 10 -5.43 20.26 -30.99
C LYS A 10 -4.27 19.28 -31.18
N PHE A 11 -3.12 19.72 -31.68
CA PHE A 11 -1.93 18.91 -31.87
C PHE A 11 -1.38 18.40 -30.53
N SER A 12 -1.27 19.28 -29.53
CA SER A 12 -0.87 18.93 -28.15
C SER A 12 -1.79 17.88 -27.54
N ALA A 13 -3.11 18.07 -27.65
CA ALA A 13 -4.11 17.13 -27.14
C ALA A 13 -4.02 15.75 -27.83
N GLN A 14 -3.78 15.73 -29.14
CA GLN A 14 -3.61 14.50 -29.91
C GLN A 14 -2.34 13.76 -29.53
N THR A 15 -1.23 14.46 -29.34
CA THR A 15 0.05 13.90 -28.88
C THR A 15 -0.08 13.29 -27.49
N GLN A 16 -0.73 13.98 -26.56
CA GLN A 16 -1.00 13.44 -25.21
C GLN A 16 -1.88 12.18 -25.26
N LYS A 17 -2.87 12.14 -26.15
CA LYS A 17 -3.75 10.97 -26.32
C LYS A 17 -2.99 9.76 -26.85
N LEU A 18 -2.06 9.97 -27.78
CA LEU A 18 -1.17 8.93 -28.31
C LEU A 18 -0.22 8.39 -27.26
N GLN A 19 0.43 9.28 -26.49
CA GLN A 19 1.31 8.88 -25.39
C GLN A 19 0.57 8.05 -24.31
N ARG A 20 -0.63 8.49 -23.90
CA ARG A 20 -1.46 7.73 -22.95
C ARG A 20 -1.83 6.35 -23.49
N ARG A 21 -2.16 6.24 -24.79
CA ARG A 21 -2.48 4.96 -25.42
C ARG A 21 -1.25 4.05 -25.46
N TYR A 22 -0.08 4.57 -25.81
CA TYR A 22 1.18 3.83 -25.84
C TYR A 22 1.55 3.29 -24.43
N MET A 23 1.55 4.16 -23.44
CA MET A 23 1.83 3.78 -22.05
C MET A 23 0.86 2.71 -21.53
N ARG A 24 -0.42 2.86 -21.82
CA ARG A 24 -1.43 1.87 -21.45
C ARG A 24 -1.19 0.51 -22.09
N THR A 25 -0.90 0.48 -23.38
CA THR A 25 -0.59 -0.75 -24.13
C THR A 25 0.67 -1.42 -23.59
N PHE A 26 1.70 -0.63 -23.26
CA PHE A 26 2.94 -1.14 -22.64
C PHE A 26 2.66 -1.78 -21.27
N LEU A 27 1.92 -1.11 -20.39
CA LEU A 27 1.57 -1.61 -19.07
C LEU A 27 0.70 -2.87 -19.15
N GLU A 28 -0.25 -2.93 -20.10
CA GLU A 28 -1.10 -4.10 -20.32
C GLU A 28 -0.33 -5.33 -20.86
N LYS A 29 0.84 -5.13 -21.51
CA LYS A 29 1.75 -6.21 -21.88
C LYS A 29 2.41 -6.86 -20.66
N ILE A 30 2.73 -6.08 -19.64
CA ILE A 30 3.33 -6.60 -18.40
C ILE A 30 2.28 -7.37 -17.60
N ARG A 31 1.12 -6.76 -17.36
CA ARG A 31 0.02 -7.39 -16.62
C ARG A 31 -1.33 -6.77 -17.03
N LYS A 32 -2.29 -7.63 -17.39
CA LYS A 32 -3.65 -7.19 -17.73
C LYS A 32 -4.52 -7.02 -16.47
N PRO A 33 -5.19 -5.85 -16.28
CA PRO A 33 -6.13 -5.66 -15.20
C PRO A 33 -7.37 -6.54 -15.35
N GLN A 34 -7.82 -7.16 -14.26
CA GLN A 34 -9.07 -7.91 -14.25
C GLN A 34 -10.23 -6.98 -13.91
N LYS A 35 -11.12 -6.71 -14.87
CA LYS A 35 -12.24 -5.76 -14.70
C LYS A 35 -13.54 -6.36 -14.14
N ASN A 36 -13.71 -7.70 -14.17
CA ASN A 36 -14.95 -8.34 -13.79
C ASN A 36 -15.02 -8.63 -12.28
N GLN A 37 -15.28 -7.58 -11.48
CA GLN A 37 -15.69 -7.74 -10.09
C GLN A 37 -16.93 -6.89 -9.82
N SER A 38 -17.89 -7.46 -9.05
CA SER A 38 -19.01 -6.71 -8.51
C SER A 38 -18.52 -5.57 -7.62
N THR A 39 -19.16 -4.42 -7.70
CA THR A 39 -18.85 -3.24 -6.85
C THR A 39 -18.95 -3.61 -5.36
N LEU A 40 -19.96 -4.41 -4.99
CA LEU A 40 -20.13 -4.89 -3.63
C LEU A 40 -18.90 -5.66 -3.12
N THR A 41 -18.41 -6.62 -3.92
CA THR A 41 -17.21 -7.41 -3.58
C THR A 41 -15.98 -6.51 -3.40
N MET A 42 -15.84 -5.49 -4.25
CA MET A 42 -14.73 -4.54 -4.14
C MET A 42 -14.79 -3.73 -2.86
N VAL A 43 -15.98 -3.27 -2.46
CA VAL A 43 -16.18 -2.52 -1.21
C VAL A 43 -15.91 -3.41 0.00
N LEU A 44 -16.44 -4.63 0.02
CA LEU A 44 -16.23 -5.58 1.13
C LEU A 44 -14.76 -5.93 1.32
N ILE A 45 -14.01 -6.17 0.24
CA ILE A 45 -12.56 -6.42 0.31
C ILE A 45 -11.84 -5.20 0.89
N THR A 46 -12.15 -3.99 0.41
CA THR A 46 -11.51 -2.76 0.90
C THR A 46 -11.82 -2.54 2.39
N LEU A 47 -13.08 -2.74 2.82
CA LEU A 47 -13.46 -2.67 4.23
C LEU A 47 -12.72 -3.69 5.08
N GLY A 48 -12.60 -4.93 4.61
CA GLY A 48 -11.83 -5.99 5.28
C GLY A 48 -10.35 -5.62 5.44
N ILE A 49 -9.75 -5.01 4.42
CA ILE A 49 -8.35 -4.53 4.45
C ILE A 49 -8.18 -3.39 5.47
N VAL A 50 -9.11 -2.43 5.50
CA VAL A 50 -9.08 -1.31 6.47
C VAL A 50 -9.22 -1.82 7.89
N LEU A 51 -10.19 -2.71 8.14
CA LEU A 51 -10.40 -3.32 9.45
C LEU A 51 -9.20 -4.17 9.87
N GLY A 52 -8.63 -4.95 8.96
CA GLY A 52 -7.40 -5.71 9.21
C GLY A 52 -6.23 -4.79 9.59
N GLY A 53 -6.02 -3.71 8.87
CA GLY A 53 -5.03 -2.68 9.19
C GLY A 53 -5.28 -2.09 10.58
N PHE A 54 -6.51 -1.69 10.86
CA PHE A 54 -6.90 -1.14 12.16
C PHE A 54 -6.59 -2.10 13.32
N LEU A 55 -7.00 -3.34 13.22
CA LEU A 55 -6.75 -4.36 14.25
C LEU A 55 -5.26 -4.63 14.45
N LEU A 56 -4.49 -4.68 13.36
CA LEU A 56 -3.04 -4.84 13.42
C LEU A 56 -2.36 -3.62 14.06
N GLY A 57 -2.85 -2.40 13.83
CA GLY A 57 -2.34 -1.20 14.46
C GLY A 57 -2.58 -1.18 15.98
N VAL A 58 -3.78 -1.57 16.42
CA VAL A 58 -4.12 -1.76 17.84
C VAL A 58 -3.24 -2.85 18.45
N LEU A 59 -3.12 -4.00 17.79
CA LEU A 59 -2.33 -5.15 18.26
C LEU A 59 -0.86 -4.78 18.39
N GLN A 60 -0.27 -4.12 17.40
CA GLN A 60 1.11 -3.65 17.46
C GLN A 60 1.33 -2.78 18.69
N LYS A 61 0.46 -1.78 18.90
CA LYS A 61 0.64 -0.89 20.04
C LYS A 61 0.40 -1.55 21.39
N TRP A 62 -0.51 -2.51 21.44
CA TRP A 62 -0.72 -3.32 22.63
C TRP A 62 0.54 -4.14 22.96
N ILE A 63 1.16 -4.79 21.99
CA ILE A 63 2.39 -5.55 22.16
C ILE A 63 3.55 -4.63 22.59
N ASP A 64 3.73 -3.49 21.92
CA ASP A 64 4.77 -2.50 22.24
C ASP A 64 4.64 -1.94 23.67
N GLY A 65 3.41 -1.85 24.20
CA GLY A 65 3.12 -1.32 25.52
C GLY A 65 3.09 -2.37 26.63
N SER A 66 3.12 -3.67 26.29
CA SER A 66 3.02 -4.77 27.25
C SER A 66 4.40 -5.10 27.81
N ALA A 67 4.49 -5.19 29.13
CA ALA A 67 5.71 -5.65 29.79
C ALA A 67 5.96 -7.13 29.47
N SER A 68 7.23 -7.54 29.39
CA SER A 68 7.63 -8.91 29.02
C SER A 68 7.00 -10.01 29.86
N ASN A 69 6.62 -9.70 31.12
CA ASN A 69 5.98 -10.63 32.05
C ASN A 69 4.45 -10.78 31.84
N VAL A 70 3.84 -9.97 31.00
CA VAL A 70 2.40 -10.00 30.68
C VAL A 70 2.11 -10.76 29.39
N LEU A 71 3.10 -10.83 28.49
CA LEU A 71 2.98 -11.57 27.25
C LEU A 71 3.17 -13.07 27.49
N PRO A 72 2.39 -13.94 26.84
CA PRO A 72 2.65 -15.38 26.86
C PRO A 72 4.11 -15.69 26.47
N ASP A 73 4.71 -16.68 27.13
CA ASP A 73 6.12 -17.06 26.93
C ASP A 73 6.49 -17.30 25.46
N ILE A 74 5.56 -17.86 24.69
CA ILE A 74 5.73 -18.09 23.24
C ILE A 74 5.90 -16.77 22.48
N LEU A 75 5.16 -15.71 22.83
CA LEU A 75 5.26 -14.40 22.16
C LEU A 75 6.56 -13.69 22.52
N ASN A 76 7.04 -13.87 23.75
CA ASN A 76 8.34 -13.35 24.20
C ASN A 76 9.49 -14.09 23.52
N GLN A 77 9.44 -15.43 23.41
CA GLN A 77 10.48 -16.24 22.75
C GLN A 77 10.60 -15.95 21.25
N LEU A 78 9.48 -15.66 20.58
CA LEU A 78 9.46 -15.31 19.16
C LEU A 78 9.80 -13.83 18.90
N ASP A 79 10.05 -13.05 19.97
CA ASP A 79 10.38 -11.61 19.87
C ASP A 79 9.41 -10.82 18.96
N ILE A 80 8.11 -11.17 19.06
CA ILE A 80 7.07 -10.67 18.17
C ILE A 80 6.93 -9.15 18.25
N GLY A 81 7.13 -8.55 19.44
CA GLY A 81 7.15 -7.09 19.61
C GLY A 81 8.17 -6.41 18.70
N ASN A 82 9.41 -6.93 18.69
CA ASN A 82 10.47 -6.41 17.83
C ASN A 82 10.20 -6.70 16.34
N TYR A 83 9.60 -7.86 16.03
CA TYR A 83 9.24 -8.21 14.65
C TYR A 83 8.19 -7.28 14.05
N PHE A 84 7.12 -6.95 14.79
CA PHE A 84 6.12 -5.97 14.34
C PHE A 84 6.63 -4.54 14.34
N GLY A 85 7.62 -4.21 15.16
CA GLY A 85 8.31 -2.92 15.13
C GLY A 85 9.17 -2.72 13.86
N ARG A 86 9.53 -3.79 13.16
CA ARG A 86 10.34 -3.72 11.93
C ARG A 86 9.49 -3.35 10.72
N LEU A 87 10.01 -2.44 9.89
CA LEU A 87 9.34 -1.99 8.67
C LEU A 87 9.07 -3.15 7.67
N ALA A 88 9.90 -4.20 7.69
CA ALA A 88 9.81 -5.33 6.77
C ALA A 88 8.45 -6.04 6.78
N ILE A 89 7.84 -6.26 7.96
CA ILE A 89 6.53 -6.92 8.04
C ILE A 89 5.43 -6.09 7.36
N TRP A 90 5.50 -4.76 7.50
CA TRP A 90 4.54 -3.84 6.89
C TRP A 90 4.71 -3.76 5.38
N ILE A 91 5.97 -3.80 4.89
CA ILE A 91 6.28 -3.89 3.46
C ILE A 91 5.76 -5.22 2.90
N LEU A 92 5.93 -6.33 3.62
CA LEU A 92 5.43 -7.64 3.20
C LEU A 92 3.90 -7.63 3.06
N LEU A 93 3.18 -7.14 4.07
CA LEU A 93 1.71 -7.04 4.02
C LEU A 93 1.23 -6.13 2.89
N ALA A 94 1.86 -4.95 2.73
CA ALA A 94 1.58 -4.03 1.65
C ALA A 94 1.83 -4.67 0.26
N THR A 95 2.89 -5.47 0.13
CA THR A 95 3.21 -6.22 -1.09
C THR A 95 2.14 -7.26 -1.39
N ILE A 96 1.71 -8.03 -0.40
CA ILE A 96 0.65 -9.04 -0.55
C ILE A 96 -0.64 -8.35 -1.02
N ILE A 97 -1.09 -7.29 -0.34
CA ILE A 97 -2.29 -6.54 -0.72
C ILE A 97 -2.19 -6.04 -2.16
N SER A 98 -1.01 -5.49 -2.54
CA SER A 98 -0.79 -4.93 -3.87
C SER A 98 -0.79 -5.99 -4.97
N VAL A 99 -0.04 -7.07 -4.79
CA VAL A 99 0.15 -8.14 -5.80
C VAL A 99 -1.15 -8.91 -6.06
N TYR A 100 -1.99 -9.09 -5.04
CA TYR A 100 -3.26 -9.81 -5.18
C TYR A 100 -4.43 -8.91 -5.58
N ALA A 101 -4.26 -7.60 -5.66
CA ALA A 101 -5.28 -6.69 -6.18
C ALA A 101 -5.61 -6.97 -7.66
N LYS A 102 -6.83 -6.68 -8.09
CA LYS A 102 -7.29 -6.94 -9.46
C LYS A 102 -6.81 -5.90 -10.49
N THR A 103 -6.53 -4.69 -10.03
CA THR A 103 -6.02 -3.60 -10.87
C THR A 103 -4.95 -2.81 -10.12
N PRO A 104 -4.03 -2.12 -10.84
CA PRO A 104 -2.98 -1.33 -10.18
C PRO A 104 -3.54 -0.19 -9.33
N LEU A 105 -4.63 0.45 -9.76
CA LEU A 105 -5.30 1.49 -8.97
C LEU A 105 -5.91 0.93 -7.69
N ARG A 106 -6.48 -0.28 -7.74
CA ARG A 106 -6.99 -0.97 -6.54
C ARG A 106 -5.87 -1.37 -5.59
N ALA A 107 -4.72 -1.80 -6.12
CA ALA A 107 -3.53 -2.04 -5.31
C ALA A 107 -3.14 -0.79 -4.52
N ALA A 108 -3.02 0.36 -5.20
CA ALA A 108 -2.69 1.63 -4.60
C ALA A 108 -3.69 2.06 -3.51
N ILE A 109 -5.00 2.04 -3.82
CA ILE A 109 -6.06 2.44 -2.89
C ILE A 109 -6.11 1.52 -1.68
N ASN A 110 -6.12 0.20 -1.89
CA ASN A 110 -6.23 -0.78 -0.80
C ASN A 110 -5.03 -0.72 0.14
N THR A 111 -3.81 -0.59 -0.39
CA THR A 111 -2.60 -0.49 0.42
C THR A 111 -2.55 0.82 1.21
N PHE A 112 -2.91 1.93 0.57
CA PHE A 112 -3.03 3.22 1.26
C PHE A 112 -4.04 3.15 2.40
N LEU A 113 -5.24 2.63 2.14
CA LEU A 113 -6.30 2.50 3.14
C LEU A 113 -5.94 1.51 4.25
N PHE A 114 -5.17 0.46 3.95
CA PHE A 114 -4.59 -0.43 4.96
C PHE A 114 -3.72 0.34 5.96
N PHE A 115 -2.80 1.18 5.48
CA PHE A 115 -1.96 2.00 6.36
C PHE A 115 -2.76 3.07 7.11
N ILE A 116 -3.77 3.67 6.50
CA ILE A 116 -4.67 4.59 7.21
C ILE A 116 -5.41 3.87 8.34
N GLY A 117 -5.94 2.66 8.08
CA GLY A 117 -6.56 1.81 9.11
C GLY A 117 -5.58 1.53 10.25
N MET A 118 -4.36 1.08 9.92
CA MET A 118 -3.30 0.79 10.89
C MET A 118 -2.94 2.01 11.74
N LEU A 119 -2.72 3.16 11.12
CA LEU A 119 -2.45 4.40 11.83
C LEU A 119 -3.58 4.79 12.77
N THR A 120 -4.82 4.71 12.29
CA THR A 120 -5.99 5.03 13.09
C THR A 120 -6.07 4.13 14.33
N GLY A 121 -5.91 2.81 14.16
CA GLY A 121 -5.91 1.85 15.28
C GLY A 121 -4.81 2.12 16.29
N TYR A 122 -3.58 2.31 15.81
CA TYR A 122 -2.41 2.61 16.64
C TYR A 122 -2.61 3.89 17.46
N TYR A 123 -3.09 4.99 16.82
CA TYR A 123 -3.24 6.27 17.51
C TYR A 123 -4.45 6.35 18.43
N LEU A 124 -5.54 5.71 18.08
CA LEU A 124 -6.67 5.60 18.99
C LEU A 124 -6.25 4.87 20.28
N TYR A 125 -5.48 3.79 20.15
CA TYR A 125 -4.96 3.08 21.32
C TYR A 125 -4.01 3.97 22.15
N CYS A 126 -3.06 4.68 21.50
CA CYS A 126 -2.17 5.62 22.19
C CYS A 126 -2.93 6.70 22.95
N ASN A 127 -3.92 7.31 22.31
CA ASN A 127 -4.65 8.44 22.88
C ASN A 127 -5.61 8.02 24.01
N TYR A 128 -6.40 6.95 23.80
CA TYR A 128 -7.46 6.57 24.73
C TYR A 128 -6.99 5.61 25.83
N VAL A 129 -6.00 4.77 25.55
CA VAL A 129 -5.52 3.77 26.53
C VAL A 129 -4.27 4.24 27.25
N LEU A 130 -3.31 4.82 26.51
CA LEU A 130 -2.01 5.23 27.07
C LEU A 130 -1.95 6.72 27.46
N GLY A 131 -2.89 7.53 27.01
CA GLY A 131 -2.99 8.96 27.36
C GLY A 131 -1.90 9.85 26.74
N PHE A 132 -1.18 9.39 25.71
CA PHE A 132 -0.18 10.19 25.03
C PHE A 132 -0.21 10.01 23.49
N LEU A 133 0.29 11.01 22.75
CA LEU A 133 0.32 11.02 21.30
C LEU A 133 1.74 11.23 20.76
N PRO A 134 2.40 10.21 20.18
CA PRO A 134 3.75 10.34 19.65
C PRO A 134 3.76 11.03 18.28
N ARG A 135 3.70 12.37 18.26
CA ARG A 135 3.50 13.19 17.05
C ARG A 135 4.58 12.96 15.97
N THR A 136 5.86 12.91 16.36
CA THR A 136 6.96 12.73 15.40
C THR A 136 6.87 11.37 14.70
N TYR A 137 6.60 10.31 15.47
CA TYR A 137 6.42 8.97 14.93
C TYR A 137 5.22 8.90 13.98
N MET A 138 4.13 9.59 14.33
CA MET A 138 2.95 9.72 13.46
C MET A 138 3.29 10.32 12.10
N MET A 139 4.01 11.44 12.08
CA MET A 139 4.36 12.12 10.82
C MET A 139 5.15 11.21 9.88
N ILE A 140 6.10 10.43 10.39
CA ILE A 140 6.88 9.47 9.60
C ILE A 140 5.95 8.46 8.93
N TRP A 141 5.02 7.86 9.69
CA TRP A 141 4.11 6.86 9.15
C TRP A 141 3.06 7.44 8.19
N VAL A 142 2.65 8.69 8.38
CA VAL A 142 1.79 9.39 7.40
C VAL A 142 2.52 9.53 6.07
N VAL A 143 3.80 9.93 6.08
CA VAL A 143 4.62 10.02 4.86
C VAL A 143 4.77 8.64 4.19
N ILE A 144 5.05 7.59 4.97
CA ILE A 144 5.12 6.21 4.48
C ILE A 144 3.78 5.78 3.85
N SER A 145 2.65 6.13 4.46
CA SER A 145 1.33 5.82 3.93
C SER A 145 1.07 6.49 2.58
N ILE A 146 1.46 7.75 2.42
CA ILE A 146 1.35 8.46 1.14
C ILE A 146 2.27 7.82 0.08
N ALA A 147 3.51 7.52 0.45
CA ALA A 147 4.45 6.84 -0.44
C ALA A 147 3.94 5.45 -0.86
N SER A 148 3.29 4.73 0.06
CA SER A 148 2.76 3.39 -0.20
C SER A 148 1.73 3.35 -1.34
N PHE A 149 0.98 4.44 -1.56
CA PHE A 149 0.06 4.55 -2.69
C PHE A 149 0.77 4.37 -4.04
N PHE A 150 1.87 5.09 -4.23
CA PHE A 150 2.65 5.03 -5.48
C PHE A 150 3.43 3.71 -5.60
N LEU A 151 4.05 3.27 -4.51
CA LEU A 151 4.80 2.03 -4.48
C LEU A 151 3.92 0.81 -4.73
N ALA A 152 2.71 0.77 -4.18
CA ALA A 152 1.75 -0.30 -4.38
C ALA A 152 1.25 -0.38 -5.84
N PHE A 153 1.09 0.78 -6.49
CA PHE A 153 0.77 0.82 -7.93
C PHE A 153 1.85 0.12 -8.76
N VAL A 154 3.13 0.40 -8.48
CA VAL A 154 4.28 -0.24 -9.15
C VAL A 154 4.37 -1.72 -8.75
N CYS A 155 4.25 -2.03 -7.46
CA CYS A 155 4.34 -3.37 -6.90
C CYS A 155 3.31 -4.35 -7.53
N TRP A 156 2.15 -3.85 -7.96
CA TRP A 156 1.15 -4.66 -8.63
C TRP A 156 1.70 -5.37 -9.88
N TYR A 157 2.64 -4.75 -10.59
CA TYR A 157 3.27 -5.31 -11.79
C TYR A 157 4.29 -6.41 -11.49
N ALA A 158 4.70 -6.63 -10.24
CA ALA A 158 5.61 -7.72 -9.85
C ALA A 158 5.08 -9.11 -10.25
N LYS A 159 3.76 -9.31 -10.24
CA LYS A 159 3.10 -10.56 -10.69
C LYS A 159 2.83 -10.57 -12.20
N GLY A 160 3.49 -9.71 -12.96
CA GLY A 160 3.39 -9.65 -14.41
C GLY A 160 4.36 -10.59 -15.12
N GLN A 161 4.59 -10.31 -16.40
CA GLN A 161 5.51 -11.06 -17.27
C GLN A 161 6.61 -10.13 -17.82
N GLY A 162 7.76 -10.72 -18.13
CA GLY A 162 8.88 -10.03 -18.75
C GLY A 162 9.85 -9.39 -17.76
N THR A 163 10.90 -8.76 -18.29
CA THR A 163 12.04 -8.22 -17.53
C THR A 163 11.62 -7.19 -16.46
N VAL A 164 10.61 -6.37 -16.77
CA VAL A 164 10.12 -5.34 -15.81
C VAL A 164 9.55 -5.99 -14.55
N ALA A 165 8.75 -7.05 -14.70
CA ALA A 165 8.18 -7.78 -13.58
C ALA A 165 9.29 -8.44 -12.72
N ILE A 166 10.33 -9.00 -13.37
CA ILE A 166 11.48 -9.59 -12.68
C ILE A 166 12.23 -8.52 -11.87
N ILE A 167 12.52 -7.37 -12.45
CA ILE A 167 13.21 -6.27 -11.76
C ILE A 167 12.41 -5.82 -10.53
N ILE A 168 11.11 -5.58 -10.68
CA ILE A 168 10.25 -5.16 -9.56
C ILE A 168 10.26 -6.23 -8.45
N SER A 169 10.12 -7.52 -8.80
CA SER A 169 10.14 -8.61 -7.83
C SER A 169 11.49 -8.71 -7.11
N SER A 170 12.60 -8.55 -7.83
CA SER A 170 13.96 -8.58 -7.24
C SER A 170 14.18 -7.42 -6.27
N VAL A 171 13.71 -6.21 -6.62
CA VAL A 171 13.79 -5.04 -5.72
C VAL A 171 12.96 -5.28 -4.46
N ILE A 172 11.74 -5.82 -4.58
CA ILE A 172 10.89 -6.13 -3.42
C ILE A 172 11.59 -7.14 -2.50
N LEU A 173 12.16 -8.22 -3.07
CA LEU A 173 12.89 -9.21 -2.28
C LEU A 173 14.13 -8.60 -1.61
N GLY A 174 14.90 -7.76 -2.32
CA GLY A 174 16.08 -7.10 -1.75
C GLY A 174 15.78 -6.09 -0.64
N VAL A 175 14.53 -5.59 -0.57
CA VAL A 175 14.09 -4.70 0.54
C VAL A 175 13.58 -5.52 1.74
N LEU A 176 13.07 -6.74 1.50
CA LEU A 176 12.55 -7.60 2.57
C LEU A 176 13.63 -8.40 3.29
N PHE A 177 14.76 -8.64 2.64
CA PHE A 177 15.92 -9.41 3.16
C PHE A 177 17.19 -8.57 3.23
#